data_0a5dd7f9aaf818556259c2d85adc3f57
#
_entry.id   0a5dd7f9aaf818556259c2d85adc3f57
#
_cell.length_a   1.000
_cell.length_b   1.000
_cell.length_c   1.000
_cell.angle_alpha   90.00
_cell.angle_beta   90.00
_cell.angle_gamma   90.00
#
_symmetry.space_group_name_H-M   'P 1'
#
loop_
_entity.id
_entity.type
_entity.pdbx_description
1 polymer ?
#
loop_
_entity_poly.entity_id
_entity_poly.type
_entity_poly.pdbx_seq_one_letter_code
_entity_poly.pdbx_strand_id
1 'polypeptide(L)'
;MKKTFLLILFLCCTFINAQVTFEKGYFISNNGNRTECLIRNLDWKDNPTDFRYKIDPNDKDYVTETIANVSEFGIGNSIAFKRAKVKIDRSTDDLSKISQTGKPVWEESTLFLRVLVTGEASLYSYREANLFRYFYETKEVPLEQLVYLRYIETQNENASKNIKENTYYKQQLNLNVRSANITDNDIKGLSYNKSDLTKYFVKYNNVPEKKEKKEQSTESKSQHFIKVTAAASPTSLSITSSSLPYRNAKIDSKTLFKVGIEAEFVLPFNNNKWSIFTNPMYQKYENNKSYSLPGLFPTSPVENHTVDISYTAVQVPIGVRHYLFLNKSSKLFINAAFAFDVATKATITYDEDIRNDSKTGTNLAFGFGYNFKNKISAEARFNTKKELMADYRNFSAKYNTLDLVIAYTIF
;
A
#
# COMPACT_ATOMS: atom_id res chain seq x y z
N MET A 1 15.38 31.14 1.09
CA MET A 1 15.31 29.68 1.12
C MET A 1 13.91 29.12 1.43
N LYS A 2 13.19 29.52 2.49
CA LYS A 2 11.81 29.00 2.77
C LYS A 2 10.79 29.32 1.65
N LYS A 3 10.84 30.53 1.09
CA LYS A 3 9.92 30.94 -0.01
C LYS A 3 10.21 30.21 -1.33
N THR A 4 11.47 29.93 -1.65
CA THR A 4 11.87 29.18 -2.85
C THR A 4 11.47 27.71 -2.74
N PHE A 5 11.57 27.12 -1.56
CA PHE A 5 11.12 25.73 -1.31
C PHE A 5 9.59 25.60 -1.44
N LEU A 6 8.83 26.59 -0.93
CA LEU A 6 7.37 26.62 -1.08
C LEU A 6 6.94 26.78 -2.55
N LEU A 7 7.67 27.57 -3.32
CA LEU A 7 7.41 27.76 -4.76
C LEU A 7 7.66 26.49 -5.56
N ILE A 8 8.74 25.76 -5.25
CA ILE A 8 9.05 24.47 -5.88
C ILE A 8 7.99 23.43 -5.50
N LEU A 9 7.56 23.38 -4.23
CA LEU A 9 6.49 22.51 -3.78
C LEU A 9 5.15 22.82 -4.48
N PHE A 10 4.83 24.09 -4.66
CA PHE A 10 3.63 24.54 -5.39
C PHE A 10 3.71 24.21 -6.88
N LEU A 11 4.87 24.37 -7.51
CA LEU A 11 5.09 23.97 -8.91
C LEU A 11 4.94 22.45 -9.09
N CYS A 12 5.43 21.63 -8.15
CA CYS A 12 5.23 20.17 -8.19
C CYS A 12 3.75 19.78 -8.10
N CYS A 13 2.93 20.52 -7.34
CA CYS A 13 1.49 20.26 -7.23
C CYS A 13 0.71 20.54 -8.53
N THR A 14 1.19 21.44 -9.40
CA THR A 14 0.49 21.77 -10.67
C THR A 14 0.69 20.71 -11.76
N PHE A 15 1.69 19.84 -11.64
CA PHE A 15 1.93 18.74 -12.59
C PHE A 15 1.32 17.38 -12.16
N ILE A 16 0.55 17.34 -11.08
CA ILE A 16 -0.16 16.14 -10.65
C ILE A 16 -1.45 15.96 -11.48
N ASN A 17 -1.31 15.85 -12.78
CA ASN A 17 -2.26 15.08 -13.57
C ASN A 17 -1.90 13.60 -13.34
N ALA A 18 -2.48 13.00 -12.31
CA ALA A 18 -2.41 11.56 -12.11
C ALA A 18 -2.83 10.91 -13.43
N GLN A 19 -1.89 10.37 -14.19
CA GLN A 19 -2.20 9.73 -15.47
C GLN A 19 -3.10 8.56 -15.17
N VAL A 20 -4.38 8.79 -15.37
CA VAL A 20 -5.39 7.78 -15.35
C VAL A 20 -5.23 6.97 -16.61
N THR A 21 -4.89 5.71 -16.46
CA THR A 21 -4.64 4.82 -17.59
C THR A 21 -5.97 4.47 -18.23
N PHE A 22 -6.14 4.90 -19.48
CA PHE A 22 -7.20 4.37 -20.35
C PHE A 22 -6.67 3.13 -21.06
N GLU A 23 -7.40 2.03 -20.96
CA GLU A 23 -7.04 0.73 -21.50
C GLU A 23 -8.05 0.29 -22.55
N LYS A 24 -7.59 -0.50 -23.54
CA LYS A 24 -8.47 -1.06 -24.54
C LYS A 24 -9.56 -1.90 -23.89
N GLY A 25 -10.79 -1.59 -24.25
CA GLY A 25 -11.98 -2.23 -23.73
C GLY A 25 -13.16 -2.05 -24.66
N TYR A 26 -14.32 -2.46 -24.19
CA TYR A 26 -15.57 -2.35 -24.92
C TYR A 26 -16.73 -2.12 -23.96
N PHE A 27 -17.85 -1.66 -24.51
CA PHE A 27 -19.13 -1.79 -23.83
C PHE A 27 -20.22 -2.23 -24.83
N ILE A 28 -21.27 -2.83 -24.29
CA ILE A 28 -22.47 -3.23 -25.01
C ILE A 28 -23.61 -2.42 -24.43
N SER A 29 -24.26 -1.61 -25.26
CA SER A 29 -25.42 -0.83 -24.86
C SER A 29 -26.65 -1.75 -24.68
N ASN A 30 -27.72 -1.23 -24.04
CA ASN A 30 -28.92 -2.01 -23.77
C ASN A 30 -29.63 -2.48 -25.05
N ASN A 31 -29.39 -1.84 -26.21
CA ASN A 31 -29.88 -2.26 -27.51
C ASN A 31 -29.00 -3.30 -28.24
N GLY A 32 -27.95 -3.80 -27.57
CA GLY A 32 -27.06 -4.84 -28.09
C GLY A 32 -25.88 -4.33 -28.92
N ASN A 33 -25.76 -3.03 -29.15
CA ASN A 33 -24.64 -2.48 -29.93
C ASN A 33 -23.34 -2.52 -29.13
N ARG A 34 -22.31 -3.18 -29.69
CA ARG A 34 -20.98 -3.25 -29.13
C ARG A 34 -20.10 -2.10 -29.64
N THR A 35 -19.47 -1.37 -28.72
CA THR A 35 -18.57 -0.26 -29.01
C THR A 35 -17.19 -0.58 -28.44
N GLU A 36 -16.17 -0.63 -29.31
CA GLU A 36 -14.77 -0.72 -28.89
C GLU A 36 -14.28 0.68 -28.49
N CYS A 37 -13.60 0.77 -27.37
CA CYS A 37 -13.19 2.06 -26.80
C CYS A 37 -12.00 1.91 -25.85
N LEU A 38 -11.57 3.02 -25.27
CA LEU A 38 -10.57 3.05 -24.21
C LEU A 38 -11.30 3.36 -22.90
N ILE A 39 -11.32 2.42 -21.98
CA ILE A 39 -11.99 2.56 -20.69
C ILE A 39 -10.96 2.97 -19.62
N ARG A 40 -11.37 3.91 -18.78
CA ARG A 40 -10.58 4.33 -17.62
C ARG A 40 -10.53 3.21 -16.59
N ASN A 41 -9.36 2.55 -16.46
CA ASN A 41 -9.16 1.54 -15.45
C ASN A 41 -8.93 2.20 -14.07
N LEU A 42 -9.92 2.05 -13.19
CA LEU A 42 -9.86 2.56 -11.81
C LEU A 42 -9.45 1.48 -10.80
N ASP A 43 -9.12 0.25 -11.29
CA ASP A 43 -8.86 -0.90 -10.42
C ASP A 43 -9.98 -1.07 -9.38
N TRP A 44 -11.22 -1.11 -9.86
CA TRP A 44 -12.42 -1.08 -9.00
C TRP A 44 -12.33 -2.09 -7.87
N LYS A 45 -12.22 -1.57 -6.66
CA LYS A 45 -12.35 -2.36 -5.45
C LYS A 45 -13.80 -2.81 -5.25
N ASP A 46 -14.72 -1.86 -5.40
CA ASP A 46 -16.16 -2.10 -5.35
C ASP A 46 -16.73 -2.12 -6.77
N ASN A 47 -17.86 -2.79 -6.97
CA ASN A 47 -18.48 -2.84 -8.30
C ASN A 47 -18.95 -1.43 -8.70
N PRO A 48 -18.62 -0.98 -9.92
CA PRO A 48 -18.99 0.36 -10.39
C PRO A 48 -20.47 0.49 -10.69
N THR A 49 -20.98 1.72 -10.63
CA THR A 49 -22.29 2.11 -11.17
C THR A 49 -22.19 2.82 -12.51
N ASP A 50 -21.00 3.31 -12.82
CA ASP A 50 -20.64 4.01 -14.04
C ASP A 50 -19.18 3.72 -14.42
N PHE A 51 -18.82 4.06 -15.66
CA PHE A 51 -17.45 4.03 -16.14
C PHE A 51 -17.20 5.17 -17.12
N ARG A 52 -15.92 5.51 -17.31
CA ARG A 52 -15.49 6.57 -18.21
C ARG A 52 -14.72 5.99 -19.38
N TYR A 53 -15.00 6.49 -20.58
CA TYR A 53 -14.35 5.99 -21.78
C TYR A 53 -14.01 7.12 -22.78
N LYS A 54 -13.15 6.78 -23.73
CA LYS A 54 -12.79 7.59 -24.91
C LYS A 54 -12.85 6.70 -26.15
N ILE A 55 -13.17 7.29 -27.29
CA ILE A 55 -13.10 6.57 -28.56
C ILE A 55 -11.68 6.67 -29.13
N ASP A 56 -11.12 7.88 -29.19
CA ASP A 56 -9.76 8.13 -29.66
C ASP A 56 -8.80 8.36 -28.48
N PRO A 57 -7.58 7.78 -28.50
CA PRO A 57 -6.55 8.06 -27.48
C PRO A 57 -6.21 9.53 -27.31
N ASN A 58 -6.36 10.32 -28.39
CA ASN A 58 -6.03 11.75 -28.43
C ASN A 58 -7.16 12.64 -27.92
N ASP A 59 -8.36 12.09 -27.67
CA ASP A 59 -9.46 12.85 -27.11
C ASP A 59 -9.04 13.49 -25.79
N LYS A 60 -9.28 14.81 -25.64
CA LYS A 60 -9.02 15.52 -24.40
C LYS A 60 -10.03 15.13 -23.32
N ASP A 61 -11.28 15.00 -23.72
CA ASP A 61 -12.40 14.71 -22.84
C ASP A 61 -12.77 13.24 -22.87
N TYR A 62 -13.47 12.78 -21.85
CA TYR A 62 -14.04 11.44 -21.76
C TYR A 62 -15.55 11.52 -21.62
N VAL A 63 -16.21 10.45 -22.06
CA VAL A 63 -17.65 10.26 -21.86
C VAL A 63 -17.87 9.35 -20.66
N THR A 64 -18.90 9.62 -19.88
CA THR A 64 -19.32 8.75 -18.77
C THR A 64 -20.57 7.99 -19.18
N GLU A 65 -20.52 6.67 -19.08
CA GLU A 65 -21.68 5.80 -19.23
C GLU A 65 -22.07 5.16 -17.89
N THR A 66 -23.36 4.87 -17.78
CA THR A 66 -23.94 4.37 -16.54
C THR A 66 -24.64 3.04 -16.76
N ILE A 67 -24.98 2.37 -15.67
CA ILE A 67 -25.76 1.15 -15.65
C ILE A 67 -27.14 1.29 -16.32
N ALA A 68 -27.66 2.52 -16.46
CA ALA A 68 -28.94 2.76 -17.14
C ALA A 68 -28.88 2.45 -18.64
N ASN A 69 -27.72 2.69 -19.29
CA ASN A 69 -27.56 2.65 -20.74
C ASN A 69 -26.82 1.40 -21.24
N VAL A 70 -26.06 0.75 -20.36
CA VAL A 70 -25.09 -0.29 -20.73
C VAL A 70 -25.47 -1.62 -20.11
N SER A 71 -25.46 -2.68 -20.91
CA SER A 71 -25.71 -4.06 -20.49
C SER A 71 -24.43 -4.78 -20.05
N GLU A 72 -23.29 -4.44 -20.64
CA GLU A 72 -21.99 -5.04 -20.32
C GLU A 72 -20.86 -4.08 -20.68
N PHE A 73 -19.79 -4.08 -19.90
CA PHE A 73 -18.53 -3.46 -20.30
C PHE A 73 -17.33 -4.25 -19.77
N GLY A 74 -16.19 -4.12 -20.46
CA GLY A 74 -14.98 -4.85 -20.08
C GLY A 74 -13.70 -4.16 -20.51
N ILE A 75 -12.59 -4.52 -19.83
CA ILE A 75 -11.24 -4.04 -20.11
C ILE A 75 -10.35 -5.25 -20.40
N GLY A 76 -9.73 -5.23 -21.58
CA GLY A 76 -8.94 -6.37 -22.03
C GLY A 76 -9.75 -7.68 -22.02
N ASN A 77 -9.08 -8.78 -21.62
CA ASN A 77 -9.71 -10.10 -21.51
C ASN A 77 -9.97 -10.53 -20.05
N SER A 78 -9.74 -9.64 -19.09
CA SER A 78 -9.65 -10.02 -17.68
C SER A 78 -10.67 -9.34 -16.76
N ILE A 79 -11.23 -8.23 -17.18
CA ILE A 79 -12.24 -7.50 -16.39
C ILE A 79 -13.48 -7.34 -17.25
N ALA A 80 -14.59 -7.91 -16.79
CA ALA A 80 -15.90 -7.67 -17.39
C ALA A 80 -16.96 -7.52 -16.31
N PHE A 81 -17.91 -6.64 -16.57
CA PHE A 81 -19.06 -6.38 -15.72
C PHE A 81 -20.35 -6.52 -16.54
N LYS A 82 -21.27 -7.34 -16.07
CA LYS A 82 -22.58 -7.59 -16.68
C LYS A 82 -23.67 -6.92 -15.84
N ARG A 83 -24.51 -6.12 -16.48
CA ARG A 83 -25.70 -5.55 -15.85
C ARG A 83 -26.71 -6.65 -15.60
N ALA A 84 -27.22 -6.70 -14.38
CA ALA A 84 -28.26 -7.65 -14.01
C ALA A 84 -29.24 -7.05 -12.99
N LYS A 85 -30.53 -7.39 -13.13
CA LYS A 85 -31.53 -7.15 -12.12
C LYS A 85 -31.61 -8.39 -11.24
N VAL A 86 -31.23 -8.26 -9.97
CA VAL A 86 -31.10 -9.39 -9.05
C VAL A 86 -31.74 -9.09 -7.69
N LYS A 87 -32.10 -10.14 -6.96
CA LYS A 87 -32.37 -10.06 -5.51
C LYS A 87 -31.03 -10.24 -4.80
N ILE A 88 -30.62 -9.24 -4.02
CA ILE A 88 -29.37 -9.25 -3.26
C ILE A 88 -29.67 -9.21 -1.76
N ASP A 89 -28.96 -10.05 -1.01
CA ASP A 89 -29.01 -10.01 0.46
C ASP A 89 -28.16 -8.85 0.98
N ARG A 90 -28.80 -7.91 1.68
CA ARG A 90 -28.17 -6.74 2.30
C ARG A 90 -27.78 -6.97 3.76
N SER A 91 -27.85 -8.21 4.27
CA SER A 91 -27.39 -8.53 5.62
C SER A 91 -25.91 -8.16 5.78
N THR A 92 -25.56 -7.63 6.95
CA THR A 92 -24.20 -7.18 7.27
C THR A 92 -23.45 -8.23 8.07
N ASP A 93 -22.13 -8.33 7.83
CA ASP A 93 -21.20 -9.13 8.64
C ASP A 93 -20.58 -8.33 9.81
N ASP A 94 -20.95 -7.05 9.98
CA ASP A 94 -20.52 -6.23 11.12
C ASP A 94 -21.10 -6.78 12.41
N LEU A 95 -20.26 -7.24 13.31
CA LEU A 95 -20.66 -7.87 14.59
C LEU A 95 -21.54 -6.98 15.47
N SER A 96 -21.47 -5.66 15.30
CA SER A 96 -22.31 -4.71 16.03
C SER A 96 -23.75 -4.62 15.49
N LYS A 97 -23.96 -5.05 14.23
CA LYS A 97 -25.23 -4.94 13.48
C LYS A 97 -25.66 -6.28 12.87
N ILE A 98 -24.98 -7.37 13.22
CA ILE A 98 -25.23 -8.69 12.68
C ILE A 98 -26.65 -9.15 13.00
N SER A 99 -27.30 -9.83 12.05
CA SER A 99 -28.66 -10.35 12.20
C SER A 99 -28.74 -11.37 13.34
N GLN A 100 -29.90 -11.40 14.02
CA GLN A 100 -30.26 -12.46 14.97
C GLN A 100 -30.97 -13.65 14.30
N THR A 101 -31.20 -13.55 12.99
CA THR A 101 -31.84 -14.62 12.22
C THR A 101 -30.93 -15.03 11.06
N GLY A 102 -30.85 -16.33 10.79
CA GLY A 102 -30.11 -16.85 9.64
C GLY A 102 -30.82 -16.62 8.29
N LYS A 103 -31.71 -15.63 8.20
CA LYS A 103 -32.50 -15.31 6.99
C LYS A 103 -31.91 -14.12 6.26
N PRO A 104 -31.72 -14.19 4.91
CA PRO A 104 -31.28 -13.05 4.11
C PRO A 104 -32.26 -11.87 4.17
N VAL A 105 -31.74 -10.65 4.09
CA VAL A 105 -32.53 -9.41 3.91
C VAL A 105 -32.50 -9.05 2.42
N TRP A 106 -33.53 -9.50 1.69
CA TRP A 106 -33.58 -9.37 0.24
C TRP A 106 -33.99 -7.98 -0.22
N GLU A 107 -33.26 -7.45 -1.19
CA GLU A 107 -33.55 -6.22 -1.93
C GLU A 107 -33.44 -6.49 -3.43
N GLU A 108 -34.38 -5.98 -4.25
CA GLU A 108 -34.22 -6.00 -5.70
C GLU A 108 -33.38 -4.81 -6.14
N SER A 109 -32.30 -5.10 -6.87
CA SER A 109 -31.37 -4.07 -7.36
C SER A 109 -30.89 -4.36 -8.75
N THR A 110 -30.64 -3.31 -9.56
CA THR A 110 -29.96 -3.42 -10.83
C THR A 110 -28.49 -3.10 -10.62
N LEU A 111 -27.60 -4.06 -10.83
CA LEU A 111 -26.19 -4.00 -10.47
C LEU A 111 -25.31 -4.39 -11.65
N PHE A 112 -24.11 -3.83 -11.72
CA PHE A 112 -23.02 -4.40 -12.50
C PHE A 112 -22.35 -5.51 -11.70
N LEU A 113 -22.52 -6.75 -12.11
CA LEU A 113 -21.86 -7.91 -11.51
C LEU A 113 -20.54 -8.18 -12.23
N ARG A 114 -19.46 -8.34 -11.48
CA ARG A 114 -18.16 -8.71 -12.05
C ARG A 114 -18.19 -10.17 -12.49
N VAL A 115 -17.86 -10.43 -13.73
CA VAL A 115 -17.75 -11.79 -14.29
C VAL A 115 -16.48 -12.45 -13.75
N LEU A 116 -16.60 -13.62 -13.12
CA LEU A 116 -15.48 -14.41 -12.61
C LEU A 116 -15.20 -15.64 -13.45
N VAL A 117 -16.26 -16.36 -13.83
CA VAL A 117 -16.19 -17.56 -14.68
C VAL A 117 -17.36 -17.55 -15.63
N THR A 118 -17.12 -17.90 -16.88
CA THR A 118 -18.15 -18.13 -17.91
C THR A 118 -18.10 -19.59 -18.37
N GLY A 119 -19.25 -20.20 -18.62
CA GLY A 119 -19.34 -21.58 -19.08
C GLY A 119 -20.73 -22.12 -18.97
N GLU A 120 -20.89 -23.43 -18.84
CA GLU A 120 -22.21 -24.07 -18.60
C GLU A 120 -22.83 -23.58 -17.29
N ALA A 121 -21.98 -23.33 -16.28
CA ALA A 121 -22.30 -22.55 -15.12
C ALA A 121 -21.38 -21.30 -15.06
N SER A 122 -21.98 -20.13 -14.92
CA SER A 122 -21.26 -18.86 -14.81
C SER A 122 -21.27 -18.37 -13.36
N LEU A 123 -20.17 -17.75 -12.94
CA LEU A 123 -20.00 -17.18 -11.59
C LEU A 123 -19.74 -15.68 -11.69
N TYR A 124 -20.43 -14.92 -10.84
CA TYR A 124 -20.29 -13.48 -10.73
C TYR A 124 -20.05 -13.05 -9.28
N SER A 125 -19.47 -11.87 -9.10
CA SER A 125 -19.32 -11.27 -7.78
C SER A 125 -19.85 -9.84 -7.74
N TYR A 126 -20.33 -9.46 -6.59
CA TYR A 126 -20.68 -8.09 -6.23
C TYR A 126 -19.99 -7.70 -4.93
N ARG A 127 -19.42 -6.52 -4.93
CA ARG A 127 -18.81 -5.91 -3.76
C ARG A 127 -19.23 -4.46 -3.63
N GLU A 128 -19.62 -4.07 -2.44
CA GLU A 128 -19.91 -2.69 -2.04
C GLU A 128 -19.46 -2.50 -0.59
N ALA A 129 -18.44 -1.70 -0.39
CA ALA A 129 -17.80 -1.52 0.92
C ALA A 129 -17.41 -2.86 1.60
N ASN A 130 -18.14 -3.25 2.63
CA ASN A 130 -17.92 -4.50 3.37
C ASN A 130 -18.89 -5.62 2.95
N LEU A 131 -19.77 -5.36 2.01
CA LEU A 131 -20.70 -6.36 1.48
C LEU A 131 -20.07 -7.14 0.35
N PHE A 132 -20.01 -8.47 0.46
CA PHE A 132 -19.53 -9.38 -0.58
C PHE A 132 -20.60 -10.39 -0.89
N ARG A 133 -21.03 -10.49 -2.17
CA ARG A 133 -22.01 -11.47 -2.62
C ARG A 133 -21.54 -12.11 -3.92
N TYR A 134 -21.84 -13.41 -4.09
CA TYR A 134 -21.59 -14.14 -5.31
C TYR A 134 -22.92 -14.58 -5.91
N PHE A 135 -22.98 -14.57 -7.23
CA PHE A 135 -24.15 -14.95 -8.01
C PHE A 135 -23.74 -16.00 -9.02
N TYR A 136 -24.66 -16.84 -9.38
CA TYR A 136 -24.43 -17.83 -10.43
C TYR A 136 -25.64 -17.98 -11.31
N GLU A 137 -25.42 -18.47 -12.53
CA GLU A 137 -26.46 -18.89 -13.47
C GLU A 137 -26.01 -20.15 -14.19
N THR A 138 -26.96 -21.00 -14.60
CA THR A 138 -26.78 -22.14 -15.48
C THR A 138 -27.77 -22.04 -16.61
N LYS A 139 -27.82 -23.02 -17.54
CA LYS A 139 -28.87 -23.06 -18.54
C LYS A 139 -30.28 -23.26 -17.95
N GLU A 140 -30.35 -23.91 -16.80
CA GLU A 140 -31.59 -24.27 -16.11
C GLU A 140 -31.96 -23.35 -14.97
N VAL A 141 -30.96 -22.71 -14.35
CA VAL A 141 -31.12 -21.83 -13.20
C VAL A 141 -30.87 -20.39 -13.63
N PRO A 142 -31.85 -19.48 -13.50
CA PRO A 142 -31.67 -18.07 -13.77
C PRO A 142 -30.67 -17.48 -12.77
N LEU A 143 -30.11 -16.33 -13.11
CA LEU A 143 -29.12 -15.65 -12.27
C LEU A 143 -29.66 -15.39 -10.85
N GLU A 144 -29.08 -16.06 -9.88
CA GLU A 144 -29.43 -15.93 -8.47
C GLU A 144 -28.21 -15.85 -7.56
N GLN A 145 -28.41 -15.32 -6.33
CA GLN A 145 -27.32 -15.20 -5.34
C GLN A 145 -27.04 -16.55 -4.68
N LEU A 146 -25.76 -16.88 -4.53
CA LEU A 146 -25.29 -17.91 -3.60
C LEU A 146 -25.46 -17.41 -2.16
N VAL A 147 -26.32 -18.05 -1.37
CA VAL A 147 -26.70 -17.57 -0.05
C VAL A 147 -25.68 -17.97 1.01
N TYR A 148 -25.05 -16.97 1.59
CA TYR A 148 -24.21 -17.09 2.78
C TYR A 148 -24.37 -15.84 3.65
N LEU A 149 -24.61 -16.06 4.94
CA LEU A 149 -24.61 -14.98 5.93
C LEU A 149 -24.24 -15.53 7.31
N ARG A 150 -23.69 -14.64 8.13
CA ARG A 150 -23.41 -14.91 9.55
C ARG A 150 -24.52 -14.29 10.39
N TYR A 151 -24.87 -14.94 11.50
CA TYR A 151 -25.90 -14.45 12.42
C TYR A 151 -25.59 -14.86 13.86
N ILE A 152 -26.20 -14.17 14.83
CA ILE A 152 -26.07 -14.50 16.25
C ILE A 152 -27.31 -15.27 16.66
N GLU A 153 -27.14 -16.50 17.10
CA GLU A 153 -28.20 -17.25 17.76
C GLU A 153 -28.18 -16.97 19.26
N THR A 154 -29.23 -16.31 19.76
CA THR A 154 -29.41 -16.06 21.20
C THR A 154 -30.31 -17.13 21.75
N GLN A 155 -29.75 -18.09 22.49
CA GLN A 155 -30.56 -19.16 23.11
C GLN A 155 -31.25 -18.70 24.41
N ASN A 156 -30.65 -17.73 25.13
CA ASN A 156 -31.21 -17.10 26.35
C ASN A 156 -30.53 -15.73 26.54
N GLU A 157 -31.19 -14.78 27.22
CA GLU A 157 -30.67 -13.42 27.46
C GLU A 157 -29.30 -13.37 28.19
N ASN A 158 -28.93 -14.45 28.91
CA ASN A 158 -27.69 -14.57 29.68
C ASN A 158 -26.65 -15.49 29.03
N ALA A 159 -26.90 -16.00 27.82
CA ALA A 159 -25.96 -16.90 27.14
C ALA A 159 -24.94 -16.11 26.31
N SER A 160 -23.71 -16.65 26.19
CA SER A 160 -22.70 -16.11 25.29
C SER A 160 -23.22 -16.10 23.84
N LYS A 161 -23.03 -14.98 23.15
CA LYS A 161 -23.45 -14.79 21.75
C LYS A 161 -22.68 -15.75 20.85
N ASN A 162 -23.33 -16.77 20.34
CA ASN A 162 -22.72 -17.72 19.41
C ASN A 162 -22.98 -17.27 17.97
N ILE A 163 -21.88 -17.07 17.21
CA ILE A 163 -21.96 -16.75 15.79
C ILE A 163 -22.17 -18.05 15.04
N LYS A 164 -23.26 -18.13 14.27
CA LYS A 164 -23.58 -19.20 13.34
C LYS A 164 -23.50 -18.73 11.90
N GLU A 165 -23.42 -19.67 10.98
CA GLU A 165 -23.36 -19.44 9.55
C GLU A 165 -24.51 -20.12 8.84
N ASN A 166 -25.21 -19.41 7.99
CA ASN A 166 -26.06 -19.97 6.97
C ASN A 166 -25.22 -20.25 5.74
N THR A 167 -24.98 -21.50 5.44
CA THR A 167 -24.17 -21.97 4.31
C THR A 167 -25.01 -22.57 3.19
N TYR A 168 -26.21 -22.03 2.96
CA TYR A 168 -27.16 -22.56 1.96
C TYR A 168 -26.57 -22.62 0.53
N TYR A 169 -25.58 -21.76 0.21
CA TYR A 169 -24.88 -21.83 -1.07
C TYR A 169 -24.29 -23.22 -1.38
N LYS A 170 -23.88 -23.99 -0.37
CA LYS A 170 -23.39 -25.36 -0.57
C LYS A 170 -24.49 -26.29 -1.09
N GLN A 171 -25.71 -26.12 -0.59
CA GLN A 171 -26.87 -26.88 -1.07
C GLN A 171 -27.26 -26.43 -2.48
N GLN A 172 -27.26 -25.11 -2.78
CA GLN A 172 -27.50 -24.59 -4.13
C GLN A 172 -26.52 -25.18 -5.13
N LEU A 173 -25.22 -25.18 -4.82
CA LEU A 173 -24.19 -25.77 -5.68
C LEU A 173 -24.34 -27.29 -5.84
N ASN A 174 -24.66 -28.00 -4.76
CA ASN A 174 -24.88 -29.45 -4.83
C ASN A 174 -26.05 -29.84 -5.73
N LEU A 175 -27.10 -29.01 -5.77
CA LEU A 175 -28.28 -29.27 -6.58
C LEU A 175 -28.10 -28.83 -8.03
N ASN A 176 -27.50 -27.68 -8.26
CA ASN A 176 -27.56 -26.97 -9.53
C ASN A 176 -26.24 -26.91 -10.32
N VAL A 177 -25.10 -27.13 -9.63
CA VAL A 177 -23.75 -27.01 -10.21
C VAL A 177 -22.90 -28.23 -9.81
N ARG A 178 -23.42 -29.42 -10.16
CA ARG A 178 -22.76 -30.70 -9.88
C ARG A 178 -22.51 -31.48 -11.16
N SER A 179 -21.29 -32.02 -11.28
CA SER A 179 -20.88 -32.89 -12.38
C SER A 179 -20.13 -34.11 -11.85
N ALA A 180 -19.80 -35.06 -12.69
CA ALA A 180 -19.01 -36.23 -12.32
C ALA A 180 -17.62 -35.88 -11.72
N ASN A 181 -17.09 -34.72 -12.08
CA ASN A 181 -15.80 -34.27 -11.61
C ASN A 181 -15.86 -33.59 -10.20
N ILE A 182 -17.05 -33.32 -9.67
CA ILE A 182 -17.27 -32.69 -8.38
C ILE A 182 -17.57 -33.74 -7.31
N THR A 183 -16.71 -33.83 -6.32
CA THR A 183 -16.88 -34.76 -5.19
C THR A 183 -17.61 -34.09 -4.02
N ASP A 184 -18.13 -34.90 -3.09
CA ASP A 184 -18.75 -34.38 -1.86
C ASP A 184 -17.76 -33.57 -1.01
N ASN A 185 -16.48 -33.92 -1.05
CA ASN A 185 -15.43 -33.19 -0.34
C ASN A 185 -15.19 -31.81 -0.93
N ASP A 186 -15.33 -31.63 -2.26
CA ASP A 186 -15.24 -30.34 -2.91
C ASP A 186 -16.31 -29.36 -2.38
N ILE A 187 -17.51 -29.87 -2.09
CA ILE A 187 -18.62 -29.07 -1.58
C ILE A 187 -18.50 -28.86 -0.07
N LYS A 188 -18.17 -29.91 0.71
CA LYS A 188 -18.04 -29.79 2.16
C LYS A 188 -16.96 -28.81 2.58
N GLY A 189 -15.79 -28.87 1.92
CA GLY A 189 -14.64 -28.01 2.16
C GLY A 189 -14.71 -26.63 1.53
N LEU A 190 -15.74 -26.34 0.72
CA LEU A 190 -15.82 -25.09 -0.04
C LEU A 190 -16.05 -23.88 0.88
N SER A 191 -15.18 -22.88 0.77
CA SER A 191 -15.32 -21.60 1.48
C SER A 191 -16.03 -20.57 0.61
N TYR A 192 -16.80 -19.66 1.24
CA TYR A 192 -17.49 -18.58 0.54
C TYR A 192 -16.53 -17.43 0.24
N ASN A 193 -15.61 -17.66 -0.69
CA ASN A 193 -14.64 -16.64 -1.14
C ASN A 193 -14.38 -16.75 -2.65
N LYS A 194 -13.83 -15.68 -3.24
CA LYS A 194 -13.58 -15.59 -4.69
C LYS A 194 -12.73 -16.76 -5.21
N SER A 195 -11.63 -17.07 -4.52
CA SER A 195 -10.68 -18.09 -4.99
C SER A 195 -11.32 -19.48 -5.07
N ASP A 196 -11.94 -19.90 -3.98
CA ASP A 196 -12.48 -21.26 -3.86
C ASP A 196 -13.70 -21.46 -4.77
N LEU A 197 -14.61 -20.46 -4.80
CA LEU A 197 -15.75 -20.48 -5.70
C LEU A 197 -15.32 -20.50 -7.19
N THR A 198 -14.33 -19.65 -7.54
CA THR A 198 -13.80 -19.66 -8.94
C THR A 198 -13.21 -21.02 -9.31
N LYS A 199 -12.39 -21.63 -8.45
CA LYS A 199 -11.85 -23.00 -8.70
C LYS A 199 -12.95 -24.03 -8.84
N TYR A 200 -14.00 -23.95 -8.02
CA TYR A 200 -15.14 -24.85 -8.10
C TYR A 200 -15.85 -24.77 -9.46
N PHE A 201 -16.18 -23.56 -9.93
CA PHE A 201 -16.84 -23.32 -11.21
C PHE A 201 -15.96 -23.69 -12.41
N VAL A 202 -14.65 -23.42 -12.34
CA VAL A 202 -13.68 -23.85 -13.36
C VAL A 202 -13.63 -25.38 -13.45
N LYS A 203 -13.61 -26.06 -12.31
CA LYS A 203 -13.65 -27.52 -12.24
C LYS A 203 -14.95 -28.11 -12.78
N TYR A 204 -16.10 -27.49 -12.45
CA TYR A 204 -17.42 -27.88 -12.96
C TYR A 204 -17.48 -27.77 -14.47
N ASN A 205 -17.09 -26.65 -15.05
CA ASN A 205 -17.13 -26.39 -16.48
C ASN A 205 -16.13 -27.25 -17.26
N ASN A 206 -15.34 -28.09 -16.59
CA ASN A 206 -14.29 -28.91 -17.21
C ASN A 206 -13.38 -28.10 -18.15
N VAL A 207 -13.29 -26.81 -17.89
CA VAL A 207 -12.32 -25.96 -18.56
C VAL A 207 -10.97 -26.45 -18.07
N PRO A 208 -10.08 -27.02 -18.96
CA PRO A 208 -8.73 -27.30 -18.53
C PRO A 208 -8.25 -26.00 -17.87
N GLU A 209 -7.72 -26.11 -16.63
CA GLU A 209 -7.03 -24.94 -16.09
C GLU A 209 -6.14 -24.47 -17.24
N LYS A 210 -6.61 -23.45 -17.96
CA LYS A 210 -5.68 -22.71 -18.78
C LYS A 210 -4.63 -22.39 -17.75
N LYS A 211 -3.49 -23.10 -17.80
CA LYS A 211 -2.23 -22.47 -17.38
C LYS A 211 -2.34 -21.16 -18.13
N GLU A 212 -2.91 -20.17 -17.44
CA GLU A 212 -2.91 -18.84 -17.96
C GLU A 212 -1.44 -18.64 -18.34
N LYS A 213 -1.17 -18.80 -19.65
CA LYS A 213 -0.06 -18.05 -20.19
C LYS A 213 -0.35 -16.70 -19.59
N LYS A 214 0.52 -16.26 -18.70
CA LYS A 214 0.47 -14.96 -18.03
C LYS A 214 0.35 -13.84 -19.07
N GLU A 215 -0.76 -13.83 -19.80
CA GLU A 215 -1.30 -12.65 -20.44
C GLU A 215 -1.73 -11.84 -19.26
N GLN A 216 -1.03 -10.74 -19.06
CA GLN A 216 -1.13 -9.79 -17.98
C GLN A 216 -2.60 -9.62 -17.60
N SER A 217 -3.06 -10.35 -16.56
CA SER A 217 -4.28 -10.00 -15.89
C SER A 217 -4.13 -8.55 -15.51
N THR A 218 -5.05 -7.70 -15.91
CA THR A 218 -5.12 -6.30 -15.49
C THR A 218 -5.36 -6.16 -13.98
N GLU A 219 -5.51 -7.28 -13.26
CA GLU A 219 -5.48 -7.28 -11.81
C GLU A 219 -4.06 -6.99 -11.34
N SER A 220 -3.92 -5.94 -10.55
CA SER A 220 -2.66 -5.56 -9.90
C SER A 220 -2.14 -6.76 -9.10
N LYS A 221 -0.95 -7.28 -9.45
CA LYS A 221 -0.29 -8.34 -8.70
C LYS A 221 0.70 -7.71 -7.71
N SER A 222 0.89 -8.33 -6.57
CA SER A 222 1.97 -7.95 -5.67
C SER A 222 3.31 -8.13 -6.36
N GLN A 223 4.23 -7.20 -6.16
CA GLN A 223 5.59 -7.25 -6.68
C GLN A 223 6.55 -7.09 -5.51
N HIS A 224 7.69 -7.77 -5.58
CA HIS A 224 8.73 -7.70 -4.58
C HIS A 224 10.00 -7.20 -5.24
N PHE A 225 10.71 -6.30 -4.57
CA PHE A 225 11.98 -5.79 -5.06
C PHE A 225 13.01 -5.83 -3.93
N ILE A 226 14.18 -6.31 -4.27
CA ILE A 226 15.38 -6.21 -3.44
C ILE A 226 16.35 -5.30 -4.16
N LYS A 227 16.85 -4.27 -3.46
CA LYS A 227 17.75 -3.27 -4.05
C LYS A 227 18.97 -3.09 -3.17
N VAL A 228 20.11 -2.88 -3.81
CA VAL A 228 21.28 -2.32 -3.13
C VAL A 228 21.18 -0.81 -3.13
N THR A 229 21.58 -0.18 -2.03
CA THR A 229 21.45 1.26 -1.85
C THR A 229 22.76 1.86 -1.38
N ALA A 230 23.05 3.07 -1.86
CA ALA A 230 24.13 3.91 -1.38
C ALA A 230 23.61 5.34 -1.21
N ALA A 231 24.11 6.07 -0.22
CA ALA A 231 23.71 7.44 -0.01
C ALA A 231 24.88 8.34 0.39
N ALA A 232 24.82 9.59 -0.09
CA ALA A 232 25.59 10.72 0.44
C ALA A 232 24.67 11.53 1.37
N SER A 233 25.13 11.76 2.60
CA SER A 233 24.27 12.26 3.70
C SER A 233 24.94 13.44 4.39
N PRO A 234 24.73 14.69 3.91
CA PRO A 234 25.05 15.87 4.71
C PRO A 234 24.38 15.81 6.07
N THR A 235 25.15 16.03 7.13
CA THR A 235 24.72 15.92 8.52
C THR A 235 24.72 17.26 9.23
N SER A 236 23.91 17.36 10.29
CA SER A 236 23.94 18.46 11.23
C SER A 236 23.78 17.90 12.64
N LEU A 237 24.66 18.30 13.54
CA LEU A 237 24.64 17.89 14.94
C LEU A 237 24.71 19.13 15.84
N SER A 238 23.85 19.15 16.86
CA SER A 238 23.85 20.19 17.88
C SER A 238 23.81 19.54 19.27
N ILE A 239 24.77 19.88 20.09
CA ILE A 239 24.88 19.40 21.45
C ILE A 239 24.46 20.51 22.41
N THR A 240 23.63 20.17 23.40
CA THR A 240 23.18 21.08 24.46
C THR A 240 23.18 20.38 25.80
N SER A 241 23.67 21.10 26.81
CA SER A 241 23.66 20.65 28.20
C SER A 241 22.97 21.70 29.06
N SER A 242 21.98 21.31 29.85
CA SER A 242 21.29 22.20 30.77
C SER A 242 22.08 22.42 32.08
N SER A 243 22.92 21.46 32.47
CA SER A 243 23.71 21.51 33.71
C SER A 243 25.09 22.13 33.51
N LEU A 244 25.65 22.06 32.32
CA LEU A 244 27.01 22.46 32.01
C LEU A 244 27.04 23.24 30.69
N PRO A 245 26.71 24.55 30.69
CA PRO A 245 26.60 25.37 29.49
C PRO A 245 27.85 25.39 28.60
N TYR A 246 29.03 25.19 29.15
CA TYR A 246 30.29 25.11 28.41
C TYR A 246 30.38 23.88 27.50
N ARG A 247 29.51 22.89 27.69
CA ARG A 247 29.36 21.71 26.80
C ARG A 247 28.43 21.93 25.61
N ASN A 248 27.87 23.11 25.45
CA ASN A 248 27.06 23.42 24.29
C ASN A 248 27.96 23.60 23.07
N ALA A 249 27.70 22.82 22.03
CA ALA A 249 28.48 22.90 20.81
C ALA A 249 27.58 22.68 19.58
N LYS A 250 27.78 23.52 18.56
CA LYS A 250 27.24 23.31 17.22
C LYS A 250 28.34 22.72 16.36
N ILE A 251 28.18 21.47 15.97
CA ILE A 251 29.19 20.74 15.24
C ILE A 251 29.05 21.05 13.74
N ASP A 252 30.19 21.22 13.08
CA ASP A 252 30.23 21.58 11.68
C ASP A 252 29.65 20.43 10.83
N SER A 253 28.97 20.80 9.75
CA SER A 253 28.34 19.83 8.86
C SER A 253 29.40 18.95 8.19
N LYS A 254 29.13 17.65 8.19
CA LYS A 254 29.97 16.63 7.52
C LYS A 254 29.11 15.75 6.65
N THR A 255 29.56 15.42 5.44
CA THR A 255 28.87 14.47 4.57
C THR A 255 29.35 13.06 4.85
N LEU A 256 28.39 12.16 5.14
CA LEU A 256 28.64 10.73 5.29
C LEU A 256 28.30 9.96 4.02
N PHE A 257 28.91 8.79 3.89
CA PHE A 257 28.46 7.78 2.95
C PHE A 257 27.84 6.61 3.70
N LYS A 258 26.66 6.18 3.21
CA LYS A 258 25.91 5.08 3.77
C LYS A 258 25.71 4.03 2.71
N VAL A 259 25.69 2.76 3.11
CA VAL A 259 25.38 1.62 2.22
C VAL A 259 24.35 0.73 2.87
N GLY A 260 23.49 0.12 2.07
CA GLY A 260 22.42 -0.71 2.60
C GLY A 260 21.71 -1.56 1.56
N ILE A 261 20.63 -2.18 2.01
CA ILE A 261 19.75 -3.01 1.19
C ILE A 261 18.32 -2.53 1.42
N GLU A 262 17.54 -2.34 0.35
CA GLU A 262 16.11 -2.03 0.44
C GLU A 262 15.31 -3.26 0.03
N ALA A 263 14.36 -3.66 0.88
CA ALA A 263 13.31 -4.60 0.53
C ALA A 263 11.99 -3.85 0.39
N GLU A 264 11.31 -4.02 -0.74
CA GLU A 264 10.06 -3.36 -1.06
C GLU A 264 9.01 -4.36 -1.50
N PHE A 265 7.82 -4.26 -0.91
CA PHE A 265 6.63 -5.03 -1.24
C PHE A 265 5.56 -4.10 -1.80
N VAL A 266 5.30 -4.20 -3.11
CA VAL A 266 4.26 -3.44 -3.80
C VAL A 266 2.91 -4.12 -3.60
N LEU A 267 1.95 -3.36 -3.09
CA LEU A 267 0.64 -3.86 -2.73
C LEU A 267 -0.24 -4.01 -3.98
N PRO A 268 -1.01 -5.12 -4.12
CA PRO A 268 -1.80 -5.43 -5.31
C PRO A 268 -3.16 -4.71 -5.29
N PHE A 269 -3.16 -3.40 -5.07
CA PHE A 269 -4.35 -2.56 -5.17
C PHE A 269 -3.99 -1.17 -5.68
N ASN A 270 -4.99 -0.42 -6.13
CA ASN A 270 -4.85 0.93 -6.67
C ASN A 270 -3.77 1.00 -7.77
N ASN A 271 -3.77 0.04 -8.70
CA ASN A 271 -2.82 -0.09 -9.79
C ASN A 271 -1.34 -0.11 -9.30
N ASN A 272 -1.04 -0.84 -8.22
CA ASN A 272 0.31 -0.96 -7.63
C ASN A 272 0.94 0.40 -7.24
N LYS A 273 0.12 1.37 -6.84
CA LYS A 273 0.61 2.69 -6.42
C LYS A 273 1.17 2.72 -5.01
N TRP A 274 0.90 1.72 -4.18
CA TRP A 274 1.34 1.66 -2.80
C TRP A 274 2.32 0.53 -2.57
N SER A 275 3.33 0.80 -1.77
CA SER A 275 4.27 -0.23 -1.28
C SER A 275 4.63 0.00 0.18
N ILE A 276 5.07 -1.09 0.82
CA ILE A 276 5.73 -1.08 2.12
C ILE A 276 7.20 -1.35 1.87
N PHE A 277 8.09 -0.63 2.55
CA PHE A 277 9.52 -0.83 2.37
C PHE A 277 10.28 -0.77 3.69
N THR A 278 11.44 -1.39 3.70
CA THR A 278 12.49 -1.19 4.69
C THR A 278 13.83 -1.05 3.98
N ASN A 279 14.71 -0.18 4.51
CA ASN A 279 16.01 0.08 3.92
C ASN A 279 17.09 0.21 5.01
N PRO A 280 17.48 -0.90 5.67
CA PRO A 280 18.60 -0.88 6.59
C PRO A 280 19.86 -0.38 5.92
N MET A 281 20.47 0.67 6.52
CA MET A 281 21.70 1.31 6.02
C MET A 281 22.72 1.45 7.14
N TYR A 282 23.93 0.98 6.88
CA TYR A 282 25.08 1.20 7.76
C TYR A 282 25.58 2.63 7.63
N GLN A 283 25.87 3.27 8.76
CA GLN A 283 26.45 4.59 8.85
C GLN A 283 27.49 4.67 9.96
N LYS A 284 28.54 5.48 9.71
CA LYS A 284 29.56 5.81 10.69
C LYS A 284 29.83 7.31 10.61
N TYR A 285 29.61 8.01 11.74
CA TYR A 285 29.85 9.43 11.91
C TYR A 285 30.94 9.63 12.95
N GLU A 286 32.01 10.30 12.56
CA GLU A 286 33.09 10.74 13.45
C GLU A 286 33.34 12.20 13.14
N ASN A 287 33.37 13.02 14.16
CA ASN A 287 33.69 14.43 14.06
C ASN A 287 34.32 14.93 15.38
N ASN A 288 35.14 15.94 15.26
CA ASN A 288 35.72 16.64 16.43
C ASN A 288 35.53 18.13 16.25
N LYS A 289 35.52 18.85 17.36
CA LYS A 289 35.51 20.31 17.37
C LYS A 289 36.20 20.83 18.59
N SER A 290 37.13 21.78 18.32
CA SER A 290 37.69 22.62 19.36
C SER A 290 36.98 23.96 19.41
N TYR A 291 36.73 24.48 20.57
CA TYR A 291 36.12 25.79 20.82
C TYR A 291 36.67 26.43 22.09
N SER A 292 36.63 27.74 22.11
CA SER A 292 37.16 28.51 23.22
C SER A 292 36.02 29.24 23.95
N LEU A 293 36.03 29.22 25.25
CA LEU A 293 35.07 29.93 26.09
C LEU A 293 35.77 30.97 26.94
N PRO A 294 35.15 32.13 27.20
CA PRO A 294 35.63 33.06 28.22
C PRO A 294 35.69 32.36 29.57
N GLY A 295 36.74 32.61 30.33
CA GLY A 295 36.82 32.09 31.68
C GLY A 295 35.68 32.61 32.57
N LEU A 296 35.45 31.93 33.69
CA LEU A 296 34.32 32.21 34.60
C LEU A 296 34.32 33.64 35.20
N PHE A 297 35.47 34.31 35.19
CA PHE A 297 35.58 35.69 35.63
C PHE A 297 36.23 36.56 34.54
N PRO A 298 35.99 37.89 34.49
CA PRO A 298 36.56 38.79 33.49
C PRO A 298 38.09 38.76 33.38
N THR A 299 38.78 38.34 34.43
CA THR A 299 40.24 38.22 34.48
C THR A 299 40.76 36.81 34.28
N SER A 300 39.85 35.82 34.10
CA SER A 300 40.25 34.43 33.86
C SER A 300 40.72 34.25 32.41
N PRO A 301 41.74 33.41 32.17
CA PRO A 301 42.15 33.09 30.81
C PRO A 301 41.04 32.40 30.04
N VAL A 302 41.09 32.52 28.71
CA VAL A 302 40.21 31.77 27.80
C VAL A 302 40.53 30.28 27.94
N GLU A 303 39.50 29.47 28.17
CA GLU A 303 39.62 28.02 28.28
C GLU A 303 39.34 27.39 26.93
N ASN A 304 40.19 26.48 26.46
CA ASN A 304 40.02 25.74 25.25
C ASN A 304 39.44 24.36 25.56
N HIS A 305 38.39 24.03 24.90
CA HIS A 305 37.69 22.74 25.03
C HIS A 305 37.68 21.98 23.73
N THR A 306 37.65 20.64 23.82
CA THR A 306 37.49 19.74 22.69
C THR A 306 36.27 18.86 22.91
N VAL A 307 35.58 18.51 21.80
CA VAL A 307 34.51 17.52 21.80
C VAL A 307 34.73 16.57 20.66
N ASP A 308 34.82 15.29 20.97
CA ASP A 308 34.92 14.18 20.02
C ASP A 308 33.61 13.41 19.99
N ILE A 309 33.08 13.17 18.79
CA ILE A 309 31.83 12.48 18.56
C ILE A 309 32.09 11.26 17.71
N SER A 310 31.65 10.11 18.16
CA SER A 310 31.66 8.87 17.41
C SER A 310 30.25 8.24 17.44
N TYR A 311 29.65 8.03 16.29
CA TYR A 311 28.34 7.39 16.18
C TYR A 311 28.34 6.39 15.03
N THR A 312 28.08 5.12 15.36
CA THR A 312 28.00 4.02 14.41
C THR A 312 26.68 3.29 14.63
N ALA A 313 25.95 3.01 13.54
CA ALA A 313 24.68 2.30 13.61
C ALA A 313 24.29 1.68 12.26
N VAL A 314 23.40 0.69 12.32
CA VAL A 314 22.53 0.33 11.20
C VAL A 314 21.20 0.98 11.42
N GLN A 315 20.87 2.01 10.64
CA GLN A 315 19.57 2.68 10.68
C GLN A 315 18.57 1.88 9.85
N VAL A 316 17.41 1.55 10.46
CA VAL A 316 16.35 0.74 9.85
C VAL A 316 15.08 1.57 9.74
N PRO A 317 14.81 2.23 8.60
CA PRO A 317 13.51 2.80 8.30
C PRO A 317 12.52 1.71 7.88
N ILE A 318 11.31 1.77 8.42
CA ILE A 318 10.15 0.99 7.96
C ILE A 318 9.07 1.98 7.58
N GLY A 319 8.55 1.88 6.37
CA GLY A 319 7.65 2.90 5.87
C GLY A 319 6.75 2.48 4.73
N VAL A 320 5.96 3.45 4.30
CA VAL A 320 5.06 3.35 3.15
C VAL A 320 5.55 4.28 2.04
N ARG A 321 5.34 3.84 0.79
CA ARG A 321 5.71 4.58 -0.41
C ARG A 321 4.50 4.66 -1.33
N HIS A 322 4.27 5.82 -1.91
CA HIS A 322 3.24 6.04 -2.92
C HIS A 322 3.88 6.41 -4.25
N TYR A 323 3.51 5.70 -5.32
CA TYR A 323 3.99 5.91 -6.68
C TYR A 323 3.03 6.77 -7.50
N LEU A 324 3.61 7.68 -8.28
CA LEU A 324 2.98 8.50 -9.30
C LEU A 324 3.56 8.10 -10.64
N PHE A 325 2.85 7.28 -11.40
CA PHE A 325 3.33 6.80 -12.70
C PHE A 325 3.29 7.94 -13.72
N LEU A 326 4.44 8.25 -14.32
CA LEU A 326 4.55 9.22 -15.42
C LEU A 326 4.32 8.54 -16.77
N ASN A 327 4.84 7.33 -16.93
CA ASN A 327 4.64 6.46 -18.08
C ASN A 327 4.99 4.99 -17.70
N LYS A 328 5.01 4.06 -18.67
CA LYS A 328 5.32 2.64 -18.45
C LYS A 328 6.71 2.38 -17.85
N SER A 329 7.64 3.30 -18.01
CA SER A 329 9.04 3.14 -17.58
C SER A 329 9.45 4.08 -16.45
N SER A 330 8.68 5.11 -16.16
CA SER A 330 9.08 6.21 -15.27
C SER A 330 8.00 6.48 -14.23
N LYS A 331 8.40 6.57 -12.98
CA LYS A 331 7.50 6.91 -11.87
C LYS A 331 8.21 7.79 -10.84
N LEU A 332 7.50 8.77 -10.33
CA LEU A 332 7.87 9.49 -9.12
C LEU A 332 7.36 8.72 -7.91
N PHE A 333 7.94 8.99 -6.75
CA PHE A 333 7.40 8.46 -5.50
C PHE A 333 7.63 9.43 -4.33
N ILE A 334 6.75 9.33 -3.37
CA ILE A 334 6.90 9.91 -2.04
C ILE A 334 6.85 8.79 -1.02
N ASN A 335 7.57 8.95 0.08
CA ASN A 335 7.53 7.99 1.17
C ASN A 335 7.58 8.68 2.54
N ALA A 336 7.10 7.94 3.54
CA ALA A 336 7.21 8.27 4.94
C ALA A 336 7.56 7.00 5.71
N ALA A 337 8.52 7.10 6.62
CA ALA A 337 9.01 5.99 7.41
C ALA A 337 9.29 6.38 8.86
N PHE A 338 9.13 5.42 9.74
CA PHE A 338 9.66 5.44 11.09
C PHE A 338 11.03 4.78 11.07
N ALA A 339 12.06 5.43 11.63
CA ALA A 339 13.42 4.94 11.63
C ALA A 339 13.95 4.76 13.05
N PHE A 340 14.60 3.64 13.27
CA PHE A 340 15.30 3.30 14.51
C PHE A 340 16.68 2.73 14.20
N ASP A 341 17.55 2.73 15.18
CA ASP A 341 18.90 2.19 15.03
C ASP A 341 19.03 0.82 15.70
N VAL A 342 19.72 -0.08 15.02
CA VAL A 342 20.19 -1.34 15.58
C VAL A 342 21.73 -1.36 15.57
N ALA A 343 22.34 -2.19 16.41
CA ALA A 343 23.80 -2.28 16.56
C ALA A 343 24.44 -0.90 16.78
N THR A 344 23.84 -0.09 17.66
CA THR A 344 24.21 1.31 17.88
C THR A 344 25.32 1.47 18.88
N LYS A 345 26.25 2.37 18.59
CA LYS A 345 27.20 2.92 19.54
C LYS A 345 27.32 4.42 19.30
N ALA A 346 26.88 5.23 20.27
CA ALA A 346 27.04 6.68 20.27
C ALA A 346 27.89 7.10 21.49
N THR A 347 28.98 7.79 21.23
CA THR A 347 29.91 8.24 22.24
C THR A 347 30.22 9.73 22.01
N ILE A 348 30.17 10.53 23.07
CA ILE A 348 30.63 11.92 23.06
C ILE A 348 31.65 12.07 24.18
N THR A 349 32.87 12.47 23.82
CA THR A 349 33.98 12.69 24.77
C THR A 349 34.34 14.18 24.81
N TYR A 350 34.47 14.73 25.98
CA TYR A 350 34.92 16.10 26.23
C TYR A 350 36.31 16.09 26.86
N ASP A 351 37.19 16.93 26.34
CA ASP A 351 38.52 17.20 26.89
C ASP A 351 39.32 15.90 27.16
N GLU A 352 39.14 14.88 26.29
CA GLU A 352 39.76 13.56 26.37
C GLU A 352 39.37 12.69 27.56
N ASP A 353 38.82 13.29 28.63
CA ASP A 353 38.59 12.61 29.93
C ASP A 353 37.13 12.23 30.17
N ILE A 354 36.16 13.04 29.71
CA ILE A 354 34.76 12.87 30.05
C ILE A 354 33.99 12.19 28.90
N ARG A 355 33.90 10.88 28.98
CA ARG A 355 33.23 10.04 28.02
C ARG A 355 31.79 9.78 28.41
N ASN A 356 30.86 10.00 27.45
CA ASN A 356 29.44 9.70 27.57
C ASN A 356 29.01 8.73 26.44
N ASP A 357 28.60 7.52 26.82
CA ASP A 357 28.04 6.52 25.91
C ASP A 357 26.52 6.49 26.08
N SER A 358 25.75 6.32 24.99
CA SER A 358 24.29 6.27 25.05
C SER A 358 23.68 5.47 23.93
N LYS A 359 22.42 5.09 24.17
CA LYS A 359 21.51 4.63 23.12
C LYS A 359 20.97 5.85 22.34
N THR A 360 20.61 5.60 21.10
CA THR A 360 20.00 6.61 20.24
C THR A 360 18.48 6.51 20.27
N GLY A 361 17.82 7.66 20.10
CA GLY A 361 16.38 7.74 19.89
C GLY A 361 15.97 7.33 18.49
N THR A 362 14.69 7.48 18.23
CA THR A 362 14.06 7.22 16.94
C THR A 362 13.79 8.52 16.19
N ASN A 363 13.48 8.44 14.88
CA ASN A 363 13.11 9.58 14.08
C ASN A 363 12.15 9.22 12.95
N LEU A 364 11.59 10.23 12.29
CA LEU A 364 10.80 10.09 11.08
C LEU A 364 11.66 10.41 9.86
N ALA A 365 11.40 9.73 8.76
CA ALA A 365 12.02 9.98 7.48
C ALA A 365 10.95 10.24 6.42
N PHE A 366 11.17 11.26 5.59
CA PHE A 366 10.29 11.63 4.48
C PHE A 366 11.12 11.70 3.21
N GLY A 367 10.70 11.01 2.17
CA GLY A 367 11.43 10.93 0.91
C GLY A 367 10.59 11.34 -0.30
N PHE A 368 11.28 11.90 -1.28
CA PHE A 368 10.79 12.12 -2.63
C PHE A 368 11.82 11.58 -3.60
N GLY A 369 11.37 10.81 -4.60
CA GLY A 369 12.30 10.20 -5.53
C GLY A 369 11.69 9.87 -6.89
N TYR A 370 12.57 9.39 -7.75
CA TYR A 370 12.28 8.96 -9.10
C TYR A 370 12.78 7.53 -9.32
N ASN A 371 11.97 6.73 -9.99
CA ASN A 371 12.33 5.36 -10.37
C ASN A 371 12.19 5.16 -11.87
N PHE A 372 13.22 4.57 -12.48
CA PHE A 372 13.28 4.27 -13.90
C PHE A 372 13.30 2.76 -14.12
N LYS A 373 12.33 2.26 -14.90
CA LYS A 373 12.16 0.85 -15.33
C LYS A 373 12.17 -0.16 -14.17
N ASN A 374 11.80 0.25 -12.95
CA ASN A 374 11.96 -0.53 -11.71
C ASN A 374 13.42 -0.99 -11.43
N LYS A 375 14.40 -0.47 -12.14
CA LYS A 375 15.81 -0.88 -12.04
C LYS A 375 16.66 0.10 -11.25
N ILE A 376 16.51 1.39 -11.50
CA ILE A 376 17.30 2.43 -10.86
C ILE A 376 16.36 3.44 -10.21
N SER A 377 16.67 3.86 -9.00
CA SER A 377 15.98 4.96 -8.36
C SER A 377 16.93 5.93 -7.68
N ALA A 378 16.53 7.19 -7.65
CA ALA A 378 17.18 8.26 -6.90
C ALA A 378 16.15 8.90 -5.96
N GLU A 379 16.57 9.17 -4.73
CA GLU A 379 15.69 9.69 -3.67
C GLU A 379 16.43 10.76 -2.85
N ALA A 380 15.74 11.85 -2.55
CA ALA A 380 16.12 12.76 -1.47
C ALA A 380 15.27 12.43 -0.24
N ARG A 381 15.92 12.00 0.84
CA ARG A 381 15.26 11.59 2.08
C ARG A 381 15.68 12.49 3.23
N PHE A 382 14.73 13.23 3.77
CA PHE A 382 14.90 14.06 4.95
C PHE A 382 14.64 13.24 6.21
N ASN A 383 15.62 13.15 7.10
CA ASN A 383 15.50 12.53 8.41
C ASN A 383 15.30 13.64 9.46
N THR A 384 14.24 13.53 10.26
CA THR A 384 14.00 14.47 11.36
C THR A 384 15.09 14.31 12.43
N LYS A 385 15.17 15.29 13.32
CA LYS A 385 16.15 15.27 14.41
C LYS A 385 15.98 14.02 15.27
N LYS A 386 17.06 13.30 15.46
CA LYS A 386 17.21 12.15 16.33
C LYS A 386 18.10 12.48 17.51
N GLU A 387 17.75 12.01 18.69
CA GLU A 387 18.58 12.14 19.88
C GLU A 387 19.65 11.05 19.89
N LEU A 388 20.93 11.43 19.97
CA LEU A 388 22.03 10.47 20.09
C LEU A 388 22.34 10.11 21.55
N MET A 389 21.87 10.91 22.51
CA MET A 389 22.14 10.76 23.93
C MET A 389 20.85 10.52 24.71
N ALA A 390 20.03 9.55 24.24
CA ALA A 390 18.68 9.31 24.76
C ALA A 390 18.67 8.84 26.23
N ASP A 391 19.75 8.31 26.75
CA ASP A 391 19.85 7.86 28.15
C ASP A 391 20.08 9.04 29.14
N TYR A 392 20.35 10.26 28.64
CA TYR A 392 20.68 11.43 29.47
C TYR A 392 19.53 12.45 29.45
N ARG A 393 19.11 12.93 30.64
CA ARG A 393 18.03 13.93 30.75
C ARG A 393 18.52 15.37 30.55
N ASN A 394 19.75 15.67 31.04
CA ASN A 394 20.30 17.02 31.05
C ASN A 394 21.32 17.28 29.94
N PHE A 395 21.47 16.32 29.04
CA PHE A 395 22.41 16.33 27.93
C PHE A 395 21.76 15.81 26.68
N SER A 396 21.75 16.57 25.61
CA SER A 396 21.05 16.28 24.36
C SER A 396 21.97 16.50 23.18
N ALA A 397 22.02 15.55 22.26
CA ALA A 397 22.76 15.61 21.01
C ALA A 397 21.83 15.34 19.81
N LYS A 398 21.29 16.41 19.23
CA LYS A 398 20.31 16.35 18.15
C LYS A 398 21.01 16.23 16.80
N TYR A 399 20.83 15.09 16.17
CA TYR A 399 21.41 14.72 14.88
C TYR A 399 20.34 14.61 13.80
N ASN A 400 20.56 15.19 12.64
CA ASN A 400 19.70 15.03 11.47
C ASN A 400 20.52 14.96 10.18
N THR A 401 19.94 14.31 9.15
CA THR A 401 20.57 14.13 7.84
C THR A 401 19.59 14.41 6.71
N LEU A 402 20.14 14.81 5.58
CA LEU A 402 19.48 14.77 4.28
C LEU A 402 20.18 13.70 3.44
N ASP A 403 19.56 12.54 3.24
CA ASP A 403 20.16 11.46 2.50
C ASP A 403 19.83 11.58 1.00
N LEU A 404 20.85 11.64 0.16
CA LEU A 404 20.73 11.51 -1.30
C LEU A 404 21.01 10.05 -1.65
N VAL A 405 19.95 9.28 -1.84
CA VAL A 405 20.01 7.82 -2.01
C VAL A 405 19.93 7.44 -3.47
N ILE A 406 20.82 6.56 -3.90
CA ILE A 406 20.72 5.84 -5.17
C ILE A 406 20.50 4.37 -4.87
N ALA A 407 19.57 3.75 -5.60
CA ALA A 407 19.26 2.33 -5.46
C ALA A 407 19.22 1.63 -6.81
N TYR A 408 19.76 0.40 -6.83
CA TYR A 408 19.72 -0.51 -7.96
C TYR A 408 18.98 -1.79 -7.58
N THR A 409 17.97 -2.17 -8.38
CA THR A 409 17.16 -3.37 -8.17
C THR A 409 17.91 -4.60 -8.68
N ILE A 410 18.14 -5.55 -7.78
CA ILE A 410 18.79 -6.83 -8.10
C ILE A 410 17.72 -7.87 -8.47
N PHE A 411 16.60 -7.87 -7.70
CA PHE A 411 15.51 -8.83 -7.85
C PHE A 411 14.16 -8.13 -7.77
#